data_af2d702aef6c7a2f16cfed00f5a98282
#
_entry.id   af2d702aef6c7a2f16cfed00f5a98282
#
_cell.length_a   1.000
_cell.length_b   1.000
_cell.length_c   1.000
_cell.angle_alpha   90.00
_cell.angle_beta   90.00
_cell.angle_gamma   90.00
#
_symmetry.space_group_name_H-M   'P 1'
#
loop_
_entity.id
_entity.type
_entity.pdbx_description
1 polymer ?
#
loop_
_entity_poly.entity_id
_entity_poly.type
_entity_poly.pdbx_seq_one_letter_code
_entity_poly.pdbx_strand_id
1 'polypeptide(L)'
;MKRILILTVVLLSGVYLASAQSTRYTAFEPASVWNDTDGNIINAHGGGVIFVKNKYYWFGEKRGRGASEGVNVYSSPDLLNWKFERLALATDTVNAQSDIARGCIMERPKVIYNDKTGQYVMWFHLELKGQGYKAARAGVAVSENVTGPFRFINSFRPNGHMSRDMTLFKDDNGDAYHIYSSRENYDLRISKLSDDYLFPTSKDTLLFSNHREAPAIFKHKKNYYLITSGCTGWDPNKASLHIADNLFGPWKNLGDPMIGPNSELTFGGQSTYVLPVQGKKGAFIFMADKWNPRNLIDSRYIWLPVSVNDGKVEIRWRERWDLKAMKDSK
;
A
#
# COMPACT_ATOMS: atom_id res chain seq x y z
N MET A 1 14.74 -7.77 -81.37
CA MET A 1 15.19 -7.37 -80.03
C MET A 1 13.94 -6.87 -79.20
N LYS A 2 13.38 -7.72 -78.31
CA LYS A 2 12.26 -7.34 -77.46
C LYS A 2 12.79 -6.74 -76.12
N ARG A 3 12.49 -5.50 -75.85
CA ARG A 3 12.82 -4.86 -74.57
C ARG A 3 11.75 -5.26 -73.52
N ILE A 4 12.17 -5.94 -72.47
CA ILE A 4 11.35 -6.26 -71.32
C ILE A 4 11.45 -5.05 -70.35
N LEU A 5 10.30 -4.43 -70.05
CA LEU A 5 10.15 -3.37 -69.06
C LEU A 5 9.85 -4.03 -67.72
N ILE A 6 10.78 -3.95 -66.76
CA ILE A 6 10.59 -4.43 -65.41
C ILE A 6 9.99 -3.27 -64.60
N LEU A 7 8.73 -3.44 -64.17
CA LEU A 7 8.03 -2.50 -63.30
C LEU A 7 8.32 -2.88 -61.84
N THR A 8 9.13 -2.06 -61.17
CA THR A 8 9.40 -2.25 -59.73
C THR A 8 8.30 -1.58 -58.93
N VAL A 9 7.45 -2.39 -58.29
CA VAL A 9 6.43 -1.92 -57.34
C VAL A 9 7.07 -1.77 -55.96
N VAL A 10 7.23 -0.54 -55.48
CA VAL A 10 7.68 -0.25 -54.12
C VAL A 10 6.44 -0.24 -53.21
N LEU A 11 6.30 -1.29 -52.41
CA LEU A 11 5.34 -1.37 -51.34
C LEU A 11 5.80 -0.53 -50.15
N LEU A 12 5.27 0.66 -49.99
CA LEU A 12 5.38 1.46 -48.73
C LEU A 12 4.49 0.84 -47.67
N SER A 13 5.03 0.01 -46.80
CA SER A 13 4.36 -0.42 -45.56
C SER A 13 4.35 0.74 -44.56
N GLY A 14 3.23 1.44 -44.45
CA GLY A 14 3.00 2.42 -43.41
C GLY A 14 2.91 1.72 -42.05
N VAL A 15 3.89 1.93 -41.17
CA VAL A 15 3.82 1.54 -39.79
C VAL A 15 2.87 2.51 -39.08
N TYR A 16 1.63 2.11 -38.85
CA TYR A 16 0.72 2.83 -37.97
C TYR A 16 1.18 2.62 -36.53
N LEU A 17 1.90 3.59 -35.97
CA LEU A 17 2.08 3.70 -34.53
C LEU A 17 0.72 4.06 -33.93
N ALA A 18 0.04 3.06 -33.39
CA ALA A 18 -1.13 3.29 -32.56
C ALA A 18 -0.65 4.05 -31.30
N SER A 19 -0.88 5.36 -31.26
CA SER A 19 -0.72 6.15 -30.05
C SER A 19 -1.74 5.63 -29.05
N ALA A 20 -1.28 4.96 -28.00
CA ALA A 20 -2.11 4.61 -26.87
C ALA A 20 -2.67 5.92 -26.29
N GLN A 21 -3.96 6.14 -26.47
CA GLN A 21 -4.62 7.32 -25.95
C GLN A 21 -4.62 7.22 -24.43
N SER A 22 -3.85 8.05 -23.75
CA SER A 22 -3.74 8.08 -22.29
C SER A 22 -5.14 8.35 -21.72
N THR A 23 -5.71 7.35 -21.07
CA THR A 23 -7.03 7.46 -20.44
C THR A 23 -6.88 8.36 -19.21
N ARG A 24 -7.45 9.56 -19.26
CA ARG A 24 -7.46 10.46 -18.10
C ARG A 24 -8.65 10.16 -17.21
N TYR A 25 -8.38 9.68 -16.00
CA TYR A 25 -9.39 9.43 -14.99
C TYR A 25 -9.87 10.75 -14.36
N THR A 26 -11.17 10.91 -14.18
CA THR A 26 -11.80 12.06 -13.54
C THR A 26 -12.54 11.70 -12.25
N ALA A 27 -12.62 10.42 -11.94
CA ALA A 27 -13.25 9.87 -10.75
C ALA A 27 -12.63 8.53 -10.38
N PHE A 28 -12.78 8.12 -9.12
CA PHE A 28 -12.50 6.78 -8.65
C PHE A 28 -13.65 5.84 -9.04
N GLU A 29 -13.32 4.67 -9.53
CA GLU A 29 -14.24 3.57 -9.82
C GLU A 29 -13.71 2.32 -9.09
N PRO A 30 -14.08 2.11 -7.81
CA PRO A 30 -13.55 1.04 -6.99
C PRO A 30 -13.74 -0.33 -7.62
N ALA A 31 -12.72 -1.19 -7.50
CA ALA A 31 -12.65 -2.54 -8.07
C ALA A 31 -12.62 -2.61 -9.62
N SER A 32 -12.53 -1.48 -10.32
CA SER A 32 -12.29 -1.45 -11.77
C SER A 32 -10.80 -1.65 -12.11
N VAL A 33 -10.50 -1.83 -13.40
CA VAL A 33 -9.13 -1.77 -13.91
C VAL A 33 -8.64 -0.34 -13.79
N TRP A 34 -7.45 -0.16 -13.20
CA TRP A 34 -6.83 1.15 -13.09
C TRP A 34 -5.47 1.13 -13.77
N ASN A 35 -5.36 1.87 -14.84
CA ASN A 35 -4.12 1.97 -15.61
C ASN A 35 -3.34 3.23 -15.21
N ASP A 36 -2.05 3.16 -15.36
CA ASP A 36 -1.17 4.32 -15.26
C ASP A 36 -1.32 5.24 -16.49
N THR A 37 -0.60 6.35 -16.48
CA THR A 37 -0.64 7.34 -17.59
C THR A 37 -0.09 6.80 -18.91
N ASP A 38 0.65 5.68 -18.88
CA ASP A 38 1.21 5.02 -20.05
C ASP A 38 0.31 3.87 -20.54
N GLY A 39 -0.84 3.65 -19.87
CA GLY A 39 -1.83 2.64 -20.23
C GLY A 39 -1.58 1.25 -19.65
N ASN A 40 -0.58 1.07 -18.79
CA ASN A 40 -0.30 -0.20 -18.13
C ASN A 40 -1.12 -0.34 -16.85
N ILE A 41 -1.54 -1.57 -16.51
CA ILE A 41 -2.21 -1.84 -15.24
C ILE A 41 -1.28 -1.45 -14.08
N ILE A 42 -1.79 -0.65 -13.14
CA ILE A 42 -1.06 -0.30 -11.93
C ILE A 42 -0.80 -1.57 -11.10
N ASN A 43 0.45 -1.80 -10.74
CA ASN A 43 0.89 -2.92 -9.93
C ASN A 43 1.59 -2.38 -8.67
N ALA A 44 0.77 -1.99 -7.67
CA ALA A 44 1.21 -1.37 -6.42
C ALA A 44 0.34 -1.85 -5.23
N HIS A 45 0.30 -3.18 -5.04
CA HIS A 45 -0.58 -3.82 -4.05
C HIS A 45 -0.05 -3.67 -2.63
N GLY A 46 -0.93 -3.85 -1.64
CA GLY A 46 -0.60 -3.81 -0.21
C GLY A 46 0.03 -2.49 0.26
N GLY A 47 -0.02 -1.46 -0.55
CA GLY A 47 0.83 -0.29 -0.45
C GLY A 47 0.35 0.82 0.47
N GLY A 48 1.05 1.95 0.39
CA GLY A 48 0.70 3.21 1.06
C GLY A 48 1.12 4.40 0.20
N VAL A 49 0.62 5.57 0.56
CA VAL A 49 0.84 6.81 -0.19
C VAL A 49 1.41 7.88 0.73
N ILE A 50 2.42 8.59 0.24
CA ILE A 50 2.93 9.81 0.90
C ILE A 50 2.74 11.02 -0.01
N PHE A 51 2.68 12.21 0.59
CA PHE A 51 2.59 13.47 -0.14
C PHE A 51 3.88 14.27 0.06
N VAL A 52 4.54 14.63 -1.04
CA VAL A 52 5.81 15.34 -1.03
C VAL A 52 5.83 16.35 -2.17
N LYS A 53 6.20 17.61 -1.89
CA LYS A 53 6.38 18.67 -2.91
C LYS A 53 5.20 18.75 -3.93
N ASN A 54 3.98 18.80 -3.41
CA ASN A 54 2.74 18.90 -4.19
C ASN A 54 2.41 17.70 -5.09
N LYS A 55 2.95 16.51 -4.78
CA LYS A 55 2.62 15.25 -5.45
C LYS A 55 2.41 14.13 -4.44
N TYR A 56 1.54 13.22 -4.77
CA TYR A 56 1.37 11.94 -4.08
C TYR A 56 2.30 10.91 -4.69
N TYR A 57 2.87 10.04 -3.86
CA TYR A 57 3.72 8.92 -4.26
C TYR A 57 3.16 7.65 -3.65
N TRP A 58 2.70 6.74 -4.49
CA TRP A 58 2.12 5.46 -4.12
C TRP A 58 3.17 4.37 -4.26
N PHE A 59 3.52 3.76 -3.14
CA PHE A 59 4.41 2.61 -3.07
C PHE A 59 3.57 1.35 -2.89
N GLY A 60 3.88 0.30 -3.62
CA GLY A 60 3.19 -0.97 -3.46
C GLY A 60 4.00 -2.13 -4.02
N GLU A 61 3.59 -3.32 -3.63
CA GLU A 61 4.19 -4.57 -4.07
C GLU A 61 4.13 -4.69 -5.59
N LYS A 62 5.25 -4.96 -6.22
CA LYS A 62 5.28 -5.43 -7.59
C LYS A 62 5.04 -6.94 -7.59
N ARG A 63 3.82 -7.32 -7.89
CA ARG A 63 3.46 -8.73 -8.04
C ARG A 63 3.91 -9.25 -9.40
N GLY A 64 4.57 -10.42 -9.40
CA GLY A 64 4.95 -11.17 -10.58
C GLY A 64 4.21 -12.51 -10.62
N ARG A 65 4.67 -13.42 -11.48
CA ARG A 65 4.22 -14.81 -11.49
C ARG A 65 4.92 -15.59 -10.37
N GLY A 66 4.33 -15.63 -9.19
CA GLY A 66 4.89 -16.30 -8.01
C GLY A 66 5.42 -15.30 -6.97
N ALA A 67 6.75 -15.24 -6.78
CA ALA A 67 7.36 -14.38 -5.78
C ALA A 67 7.27 -12.88 -6.13
N SER A 68 7.46 -12.03 -5.12
CA SER A 68 7.57 -10.59 -5.30
C SER A 68 8.77 -10.24 -6.18
N GLU A 69 8.61 -9.22 -7.00
CA GLU A 69 9.72 -8.66 -7.81
C GLU A 69 10.31 -7.40 -7.18
N GLY A 70 9.70 -6.92 -6.10
CA GLY A 70 10.12 -5.73 -5.38
C GLY A 70 8.96 -4.77 -5.07
N VAL A 71 9.26 -3.48 -4.98
CA VAL A 71 8.30 -2.41 -4.69
C VAL A 71 8.31 -1.39 -5.82
N ASN A 72 7.16 -1.17 -6.44
CA ASN A 72 6.97 -0.10 -7.42
C ASN A 72 6.63 1.22 -6.73
N VAL A 73 6.94 2.33 -7.42
CA VAL A 73 6.47 3.67 -7.04
C VAL A 73 5.84 4.37 -8.25
N TYR A 74 4.67 4.95 -7.98
CA TYR A 74 3.91 5.78 -8.90
C TYR A 74 3.76 7.19 -8.31
N SER A 75 3.66 8.22 -9.16
CA SER A 75 3.35 9.58 -8.71
C SER A 75 2.07 10.11 -9.34
N SER A 76 1.36 10.98 -8.61
CA SER A 76 0.15 11.63 -9.10
C SER A 76 -0.02 13.03 -8.48
N PRO A 77 -0.46 14.04 -9.22
CA PRO A 77 -0.85 15.31 -8.66
C PRO A 77 -2.28 15.31 -8.10
N ASP A 78 -3.13 14.33 -8.47
CA ASP A 78 -4.58 14.37 -8.28
C ASP A 78 -5.18 13.08 -7.69
N LEU A 79 -4.36 12.08 -7.34
CA LEU A 79 -4.75 10.76 -6.84
C LEU A 79 -5.50 9.88 -7.85
N LEU A 80 -5.75 10.36 -9.05
CA LEU A 80 -6.49 9.66 -10.10
C LEU A 80 -5.59 9.18 -11.23
N ASN A 81 -4.68 10.07 -11.65
CA ASN A 81 -3.80 9.83 -12.80
C ASN A 81 -2.38 9.56 -12.31
N TRP A 82 -2.01 8.28 -12.28
CA TRP A 82 -0.76 7.79 -11.75
C TRP A 82 0.26 7.55 -12.83
N LYS A 83 1.43 8.16 -12.71
CA LYS A 83 2.58 7.90 -13.57
C LYS A 83 3.48 6.88 -12.90
N PHE A 84 3.84 5.82 -13.60
CA PHE A 84 4.89 4.92 -13.15
C PHE A 84 6.23 5.66 -13.11
N GLU A 85 6.89 5.69 -11.98
CA GLU A 85 8.19 6.34 -11.83
C GLU A 85 9.33 5.32 -12.00
N ARG A 86 9.26 4.23 -11.23
CA ARG A 86 10.26 3.15 -11.29
C ARG A 86 9.97 2.01 -10.32
N LEU A 87 10.79 0.96 -10.40
CA LEU A 87 10.98 -0.01 -9.34
C LEU A 87 11.79 0.66 -8.21
N ALA A 88 11.13 0.98 -7.09
CA ALA A 88 11.73 1.72 -5.98
C ALA A 88 12.70 0.87 -5.17
N LEU A 89 12.36 -0.40 -4.93
CA LEU A 89 13.21 -1.41 -4.30
C LEU A 89 13.12 -2.69 -5.13
N ALA A 90 14.25 -3.16 -5.64
CA ALA A 90 14.33 -4.44 -6.34
C ALA A 90 14.73 -5.57 -5.41
N THR A 91 14.31 -6.81 -5.72
CA THR A 91 14.90 -8.00 -5.12
C THR A 91 16.36 -8.14 -5.55
N ASP A 92 17.20 -8.69 -4.67
CA ASP A 92 18.60 -8.93 -4.99
C ASP A 92 18.72 -10.14 -5.93
N THR A 93 19.24 -9.89 -7.13
CA THR A 93 19.45 -10.92 -8.16
C THR A 93 20.89 -11.43 -8.22
N VAL A 94 21.81 -10.80 -7.48
CA VAL A 94 23.25 -11.08 -7.49
C VAL A 94 23.64 -11.90 -6.26
N ASN A 95 23.26 -11.45 -5.07
CA ASN A 95 23.59 -12.12 -3.82
C ASN A 95 22.44 -13.05 -3.38
N ALA A 96 22.60 -14.34 -3.60
CA ALA A 96 21.64 -15.36 -3.22
C ALA A 96 21.46 -15.52 -1.69
N GLN A 97 22.37 -14.97 -0.88
CA GLN A 97 22.31 -14.97 0.59
C GLN A 97 21.67 -13.71 1.16
N SER A 98 21.32 -12.75 0.31
CA SER A 98 20.59 -11.57 0.72
C SER A 98 19.20 -11.94 1.26
N ASP A 99 18.75 -11.30 2.33
CA ASP A 99 17.39 -11.50 2.86
C ASP A 99 16.32 -11.14 1.81
N ILE A 100 16.63 -10.20 0.91
CA ILE A 100 15.79 -9.83 -0.23
C ILE A 100 16.20 -10.51 -1.55
N ALA A 101 16.89 -11.66 -1.47
CA ALA A 101 17.24 -12.42 -2.66
C ALA A 101 16.01 -12.76 -3.50
N ARG A 102 16.16 -12.79 -4.82
CA ARG A 102 15.08 -13.16 -5.76
C ARG A 102 14.40 -14.46 -5.33
N GLY A 103 13.08 -14.40 -5.16
CA GLY A 103 12.26 -15.49 -4.61
C GLY A 103 11.87 -15.26 -3.14
N CYS A 104 12.27 -14.14 -2.51
CA CYS A 104 11.67 -13.66 -1.27
C CYS A 104 10.23 -13.17 -1.52
N ILE A 105 9.49 -12.94 -0.45
CA ILE A 105 8.16 -12.31 -0.50
C ILE A 105 8.27 -10.97 0.23
N MET A 106 8.00 -9.88 -0.49
CA MET A 106 7.89 -8.53 0.07
C MET A 106 6.44 -8.10 0.01
N GLU A 107 5.85 -7.79 1.15
CA GLU A 107 4.44 -7.41 1.26
C GLU A 107 4.26 -6.14 2.08
N ARG A 108 3.15 -5.44 1.86
CA ARG A 108 2.72 -4.27 2.64
C ARG A 108 3.75 -3.14 2.77
N PRO A 109 4.49 -2.74 1.70
CA PRO A 109 5.48 -1.68 1.83
C PRO A 109 4.81 -0.35 2.24
N LYS A 110 5.42 0.33 3.19
CA LYS A 110 5.06 1.68 3.61
C LYS A 110 6.31 2.55 3.67
N VAL A 111 6.17 3.80 3.26
CA VAL A 111 7.27 4.78 3.28
C VAL A 111 6.88 5.96 4.13
N ILE A 112 7.80 6.44 4.97
CA ILE A 112 7.68 7.69 5.71
C ILE A 112 8.96 8.51 5.53
N TYR A 113 8.84 9.83 5.59
CA TYR A 113 9.98 10.73 5.54
C TYR A 113 10.46 11.06 6.95
N ASN A 114 11.75 10.95 7.18
CA ASN A 114 12.41 11.32 8.43
C ASN A 114 13.01 12.72 8.31
N ASP A 115 12.42 13.69 9.01
CA ASP A 115 12.85 15.08 8.97
C ASP A 115 14.24 15.31 9.61
N LYS A 116 14.65 14.42 10.53
CA LYS A 116 15.95 14.52 11.22
C LYS A 116 17.10 14.06 10.33
N THR A 117 16.91 12.98 9.56
CA THR A 117 17.95 12.40 8.70
C THR A 117 17.86 12.82 7.25
N GLY A 118 16.74 13.44 6.84
CA GLY A 118 16.47 13.79 5.45
C GLY A 118 16.22 12.60 4.54
N GLN A 119 15.90 11.43 5.10
CA GLN A 119 15.73 10.18 4.37
C GLN A 119 14.28 9.74 4.29
N TYR A 120 13.92 9.09 3.19
CA TYR A 120 12.73 8.28 3.06
C TYR A 120 13.04 6.88 3.58
N VAL A 121 12.25 6.40 4.54
CA VAL A 121 12.42 5.09 5.16
C VAL A 121 11.24 4.22 4.78
N MET A 122 11.53 3.08 4.16
CA MET A 122 10.57 2.06 3.78
C MET A 122 10.65 0.88 4.74
N TRP A 123 9.51 0.45 5.25
CA TRP A 123 9.34 -0.82 5.95
C TRP A 123 8.39 -1.72 5.18
N PHE A 124 8.58 -3.02 5.25
CA PHE A 124 7.75 -4.03 4.60
C PHE A 124 7.81 -5.36 5.33
N HIS A 125 6.75 -6.17 5.18
CA HIS A 125 6.77 -7.57 5.60
C HIS A 125 7.69 -8.35 4.66
N LEU A 126 8.57 -9.16 5.22
CA LEU A 126 9.55 -9.94 4.48
C LEU A 126 9.53 -11.40 4.87
N GLU A 127 9.33 -12.26 3.87
CA GLU A 127 9.57 -13.70 3.98
C GLU A 127 10.79 -14.09 3.15
N LEU A 128 11.66 -14.87 3.75
CA LEU A 128 12.92 -15.28 3.11
C LEU A 128 12.67 -16.34 2.04
N LYS A 129 13.48 -16.34 1.01
CA LYS A 129 13.41 -17.30 -0.09
C LYS A 129 13.33 -18.73 0.41
N GLY A 130 12.33 -19.48 -0.05
CA GLY A 130 12.15 -20.92 0.25
C GLY A 130 11.64 -21.22 1.65
N GLN A 131 11.32 -20.22 2.49
CA GLN A 131 10.84 -20.43 3.85
C GLN A 131 9.32 -20.29 4.02
N GLY A 132 8.59 -19.98 2.93
CA GLY A 132 7.15 -19.66 3.00
C GLY A 132 6.95 -18.49 3.96
N TYR A 133 5.95 -18.59 4.85
CA TYR A 133 5.62 -17.54 5.82
C TYR A 133 6.23 -17.80 7.22
N LYS A 134 7.41 -18.45 7.29
CA LYS A 134 8.06 -18.82 8.57
C LYS A 134 9.04 -17.77 9.06
N ALA A 135 9.66 -17.01 8.17
CA ALA A 135 10.63 -15.98 8.55
C ALA A 135 9.96 -14.85 9.33
N ALA A 136 8.82 -14.37 8.86
CA ALA A 136 7.97 -13.34 9.48
C ALA A 136 8.80 -12.16 10.00
N ARG A 137 9.54 -11.51 9.09
CA ARG A 137 10.47 -10.42 9.41
C ARG A 137 9.91 -9.08 8.91
N ALA A 138 10.31 -8.00 9.53
CA ALA A 138 10.22 -6.67 8.97
C ALA A 138 11.49 -6.39 8.18
N GLY A 139 11.38 -5.95 6.93
CA GLY A 139 12.48 -5.45 6.12
C GLY A 139 12.51 -3.93 6.15
N VAL A 140 13.71 -3.33 6.12
CA VAL A 140 13.94 -1.88 6.14
C VAL A 140 14.85 -1.47 5.00
N ALA A 141 14.45 -0.41 4.29
CA ALA A 141 15.24 0.19 3.22
C ALA A 141 15.16 1.72 3.27
N VAL A 142 16.17 2.41 2.75
CA VAL A 142 16.26 3.88 2.77
C VAL A 142 16.59 4.46 1.42
N SER A 143 16.18 5.71 1.20
CA SER A 143 16.58 6.52 0.05
C SER A 143 16.60 8.00 0.40
N GLU A 144 17.49 8.78 -0.24
CA GLU A 144 17.47 10.24 -0.20
C GLU A 144 16.43 10.83 -1.17
N ASN A 145 15.99 10.03 -2.14
CA ASN A 145 15.01 10.43 -3.13
C ASN A 145 13.67 9.74 -2.88
N VAL A 146 12.57 10.48 -3.00
CA VAL A 146 11.22 9.94 -2.78
C VAL A 146 10.91 8.74 -3.67
N THR A 147 11.38 8.73 -4.92
CA THR A 147 11.16 7.62 -5.85
C THR A 147 12.19 6.50 -5.74
N GLY A 148 13.19 6.63 -4.87
CA GLY A 148 14.29 5.67 -4.79
C GLY A 148 15.42 5.97 -5.81
N PRO A 149 16.30 5.00 -6.10
CA PRO A 149 16.25 3.63 -5.61
C PRO A 149 16.44 3.56 -4.09
N PHE A 150 15.68 2.69 -3.45
CA PHE A 150 15.87 2.38 -2.05
C PHE A 150 16.99 1.35 -1.90
N ARG A 151 17.84 1.55 -0.90
CA ARG A 151 18.89 0.63 -0.51
C ARG A 151 18.40 -0.19 0.70
N PHE A 152 18.33 -1.49 0.55
CA PHE A 152 18.04 -2.42 1.64
C PHE A 152 19.07 -2.26 2.76
N ILE A 153 18.60 -2.15 4.01
CA ILE A 153 19.46 -1.99 5.20
C ILE A 153 19.57 -3.29 5.95
N ASN A 154 18.42 -3.86 6.35
CA ASN A 154 18.36 -5.03 7.21
C ASN A 154 16.96 -5.64 7.23
N SER A 155 16.85 -6.84 7.75
CA SER A 155 15.58 -7.42 8.19
C SER A 155 15.72 -8.12 9.54
N PHE A 156 14.66 -8.10 10.32
CA PHE A 156 14.64 -8.66 11.66
C PHE A 156 13.20 -8.93 12.11
N ARG A 157 13.07 -9.68 13.20
CA ARG A 157 11.82 -9.76 13.97
C ARG A 157 11.83 -8.64 15.01
N PRO A 158 10.91 -7.64 14.90
CA PRO A 158 10.87 -6.50 15.82
C PRO A 158 10.75 -6.99 17.28
N ASN A 159 11.67 -6.58 18.14
CA ASN A 159 11.72 -7.02 19.54
C ASN A 159 11.60 -8.56 19.74
N GLY A 160 12.08 -9.35 18.77
CA GLY A 160 11.99 -10.81 18.76
C GLY A 160 10.65 -11.38 18.29
N HIS A 161 9.66 -10.54 18.02
CA HIS A 161 8.32 -10.95 17.59
C HIS A 161 8.24 -11.17 16.07
N MET A 162 7.44 -12.15 15.65
CA MET A 162 7.06 -12.29 14.23
C MET A 162 6.42 -10.99 13.74
N SER A 163 6.73 -10.60 12.51
CA SER A 163 6.13 -9.43 11.86
C SER A 163 5.63 -9.83 10.46
N ARG A 164 4.31 -9.86 10.30
CA ARG A 164 3.64 -10.08 9.02
C ARG A 164 2.97 -8.80 8.53
N ASP A 165 1.69 -8.83 8.17
CA ASP A 165 0.97 -7.66 7.70
C ASP A 165 1.20 -6.44 8.59
N MET A 166 1.57 -5.34 7.98
CA MET A 166 2.04 -4.17 8.73
C MET A 166 1.62 -2.85 8.09
N THR A 167 1.68 -1.81 8.89
CA THR A 167 1.67 -0.43 8.43
C THR A 167 2.63 0.42 9.24
N LEU A 168 2.98 1.59 8.71
CA LEU A 168 3.69 2.65 9.44
C LEU A 168 2.73 3.78 9.76
N PHE A 169 2.96 4.42 10.90
CA PHE A 169 2.28 5.64 11.29
C PHE A 169 3.30 6.65 11.83
N LYS A 170 3.30 7.87 11.27
CA LYS A 170 4.05 9.01 11.80
C LYS A 170 3.07 9.97 12.44
N ASP A 171 3.22 10.23 13.74
CA ASP A 171 2.36 11.12 14.48
C ASP A 171 2.80 12.59 14.33
N ASP A 172 1.96 13.52 14.76
CA ASP A 172 2.14 14.97 14.63
C ASP A 172 3.42 15.49 15.31
N ASN A 173 3.91 14.80 16.34
CA ASN A 173 5.15 15.14 17.05
C ASN A 173 6.42 14.61 16.35
N GLY A 174 6.27 13.93 15.20
CA GLY A 174 7.37 13.33 14.46
C GLY A 174 7.79 11.93 14.93
N ASP A 175 7.20 11.40 15.99
CA ASP A 175 7.42 10.00 16.37
C ASP A 175 6.81 9.06 15.32
N ALA A 176 7.50 7.98 15.01
CA ALA A 176 7.02 6.97 14.07
C ALA A 176 6.81 5.63 14.75
N TYR A 177 5.87 4.87 14.20
CA TYR A 177 5.40 3.61 14.77
C TYR A 177 5.25 2.55 13.69
N HIS A 178 5.63 1.31 14.03
CA HIS A 178 5.38 0.12 13.26
C HIS A 178 4.26 -0.67 13.92
N ILE A 179 3.16 -0.90 13.20
CA ILE A 179 2.00 -1.66 13.66
C ILE A 179 1.93 -2.92 12.82
N TYR A 180 1.92 -4.09 13.43
CA TYR A 180 2.12 -5.34 12.74
C TYR A 180 1.41 -6.54 13.37
N SER A 181 1.03 -7.49 12.53
CA SER A 181 0.50 -8.80 12.96
C SER A 181 1.64 -9.71 13.39
N SER A 182 1.44 -10.42 14.47
CA SER A 182 2.44 -11.27 15.12
C SER A 182 1.84 -12.60 15.57
N ARG A 183 2.69 -13.53 16.02
CA ARG A 183 2.29 -14.83 16.55
C ARG A 183 1.23 -15.50 15.66
N GLU A 184 1.61 -15.80 14.41
CA GLU A 184 0.73 -16.40 13.41
C GLU A 184 -0.57 -15.59 13.19
N ASN A 185 -0.48 -14.24 13.22
CA ASN A 185 -1.56 -13.27 13.12
C ASN A 185 -2.58 -13.31 14.28
N TYR A 186 -2.28 -14.01 15.40
CA TYR A 186 -3.13 -13.94 16.59
C TYR A 186 -3.07 -12.57 17.25
N ASP A 187 -1.90 -11.96 17.25
CA ASP A 187 -1.61 -10.71 17.95
C ASP A 187 -1.47 -9.56 16.96
N LEU A 188 -1.98 -8.40 17.32
CA LEU A 188 -1.59 -7.14 16.70
C LEU A 188 -0.75 -6.35 17.69
N ARG A 189 0.40 -5.87 17.26
CA ARG A 189 1.39 -5.17 18.08
C ARG A 189 1.72 -3.80 17.51
N ILE A 190 2.28 -2.95 18.37
CA ILE A 190 2.85 -1.66 17.99
C ILE A 190 4.22 -1.48 18.63
N SER A 191 5.21 -1.06 17.83
CA SER A 191 6.53 -0.64 18.32
C SER A 191 6.75 0.82 17.95
N LYS A 192 7.22 1.64 18.91
CA LYS A 192 7.79 2.95 18.60
C LYS A 192 9.12 2.74 17.88
N LEU A 193 9.38 3.49 16.82
CA LEU A 193 10.63 3.45 16.08
C LEU A 193 11.70 4.35 16.72
N SER A 194 12.97 4.05 16.43
CA SER A 194 14.12 4.88 16.73
C SER A 194 14.05 6.25 16.02
N ASP A 195 14.87 7.18 16.42
CA ASP A 195 14.88 8.56 15.89
C ASP A 195 15.21 8.63 14.38
N ASP A 196 15.93 7.64 13.86
CA ASP A 196 16.23 7.49 12.43
C ASP A 196 15.17 6.63 11.68
N TYR A 197 14.18 6.09 12.39
CA TYR A 197 13.14 5.19 11.92
C TYR A 197 13.63 3.82 11.39
N LEU A 198 14.87 3.43 11.67
CA LEU A 198 15.46 2.20 11.12
C LEU A 198 15.24 0.98 12.00
N PHE A 199 14.97 1.17 13.29
CA PHE A 199 14.82 0.08 14.26
C PHE A 199 13.62 0.31 15.18
N PRO A 200 13.01 -0.77 15.72
CA PRO A 200 12.07 -0.62 16.82
C PRO A 200 12.83 -0.25 18.10
N THR A 201 12.25 0.58 18.95
CA THR A 201 12.71 0.75 20.32
C THR A 201 12.18 -0.35 21.24
N SER A 202 12.59 -0.38 22.50
CA SER A 202 12.01 -1.29 23.52
C SER A 202 10.54 -0.98 23.85
N LYS A 203 10.02 0.17 23.41
CA LYS A 203 8.60 0.53 23.58
C LYS A 203 7.76 -0.22 22.56
N ASP A 204 7.42 -1.45 22.90
CA ASP A 204 6.59 -2.39 22.14
C ASP A 204 5.41 -2.84 23.00
N THR A 205 4.23 -2.91 22.41
CA THR A 205 3.00 -3.27 23.14
C THR A 205 2.11 -4.17 22.31
N LEU A 206 1.55 -5.20 22.94
CA LEU A 206 0.44 -5.97 22.41
C LEU A 206 -0.82 -5.11 22.48
N LEU A 207 -1.44 -4.82 21.32
CA LEU A 207 -2.69 -4.06 21.26
C LEU A 207 -3.89 -4.94 21.58
N PHE A 208 -3.98 -6.09 20.94
CA PHE A 208 -5.00 -7.13 21.18
C PHE A 208 -4.65 -8.44 20.47
N SER A 209 -5.34 -9.54 20.89
CA SER A 209 -5.16 -10.91 20.38
C SER A 209 -6.47 -11.44 19.81
N ASN A 210 -6.87 -10.92 18.65
CA ASN A 210 -8.19 -11.19 18.05
C ASN A 210 -8.12 -11.75 16.64
N HIS A 211 -6.99 -12.36 16.23
CA HIS A 211 -6.78 -12.84 14.88
C HIS A 211 -7.05 -11.75 13.84
N ARG A 212 -6.27 -10.68 13.88
CA ARG A 212 -6.41 -9.55 12.97
C ARG A 212 -5.12 -9.26 12.23
N GLU A 213 -5.25 -8.92 10.95
CA GLU A 213 -4.17 -8.56 10.05
C GLU A 213 -4.51 -7.30 9.23
N ALA A 214 -3.65 -6.93 8.28
CA ALA A 214 -3.83 -5.81 7.37
C ALA A 214 -4.17 -4.48 8.06
N PRO A 215 -3.37 -4.04 9.07
CA PRO A 215 -3.67 -2.83 9.81
C PRO A 215 -3.60 -1.58 8.91
N ALA A 216 -4.61 -0.70 9.05
CA ALA A 216 -4.68 0.60 8.41
C ALA A 216 -5.12 1.64 9.45
N ILE A 217 -4.22 2.56 9.80
CA ILE A 217 -4.42 3.51 10.90
C ILE A 217 -4.54 4.93 10.38
N PHE A 218 -5.33 5.75 11.07
CA PHE A 218 -5.37 7.19 10.88
C PHE A 218 -5.71 7.92 12.17
N LYS A 219 -5.35 9.19 12.24
CA LYS A 219 -5.70 10.08 13.36
C LYS A 219 -6.72 11.10 12.90
N HIS A 220 -7.78 11.26 13.67
CA HIS A 220 -8.75 12.34 13.48
C HIS A 220 -9.00 13.06 14.80
N LYS A 221 -8.70 14.36 14.85
CA LYS A 221 -8.68 15.15 16.09
C LYS A 221 -7.73 14.49 17.11
N LYS A 222 -8.22 14.14 18.29
CA LYS A 222 -7.43 13.50 19.35
C LYS A 222 -7.43 11.99 19.32
N ASN A 223 -8.24 11.37 18.47
CA ASN A 223 -8.43 9.93 18.46
C ASN A 223 -7.66 9.26 17.32
N TYR A 224 -7.16 8.07 17.59
CA TYR A 224 -6.61 7.15 16.60
C TYR A 224 -7.66 6.11 16.25
N TYR A 225 -7.74 5.79 14.98
CA TYR A 225 -8.64 4.79 14.42
C TYR A 225 -7.83 3.75 13.68
N LEU A 226 -8.12 2.48 13.91
CA LEU A 226 -7.40 1.36 13.34
C LEU A 226 -8.39 0.39 12.70
N ILE A 227 -8.29 0.22 11.38
CA ILE A 227 -9.06 -0.74 10.60
C ILE A 227 -8.19 -1.96 10.38
N THR A 228 -8.78 -3.16 10.52
CA THR A 228 -8.09 -4.43 10.33
C THR A 228 -8.98 -5.42 9.61
N SER A 229 -8.41 -6.42 8.94
CA SER A 229 -9.12 -7.57 8.41
C SER A 229 -9.02 -8.79 9.34
N GLY A 230 -9.86 -9.80 9.14
CA GLY A 230 -9.68 -11.14 9.70
C GLY A 230 -8.59 -11.90 8.94
N CYS A 231 -8.25 -13.10 9.41
CA CYS A 231 -7.21 -13.96 8.85
C CYS A 231 -7.85 -15.12 8.08
N THR A 232 -8.22 -14.89 6.84
CA THR A 232 -8.87 -15.87 5.94
C THR A 232 -8.06 -16.13 4.68
N GLY A 233 -6.75 -15.81 4.71
CA GLY A 233 -5.89 -15.88 3.54
C GLY A 233 -6.31 -14.88 2.46
N TRP A 234 -6.53 -15.36 1.24
CA TRP A 234 -6.96 -14.51 0.12
C TRP A 234 -8.47 -14.26 0.06
N ASP A 235 -9.26 -14.96 0.87
CA ASP A 235 -10.71 -14.79 0.90
C ASP A 235 -11.07 -13.50 1.63
N PRO A 236 -11.98 -12.68 1.09
CA PRO A 236 -12.42 -11.46 1.75
C PRO A 236 -13.18 -11.76 3.03
N ASN A 237 -13.09 -10.88 3.99
CA ASN A 237 -13.73 -11.02 5.28
C ASN A 237 -14.17 -9.66 5.85
N LYS A 238 -14.83 -9.72 6.99
CA LYS A 238 -15.38 -8.56 7.68
C LYS A 238 -14.28 -7.70 8.29
N ALA A 239 -14.27 -6.40 7.99
CA ALA A 239 -13.41 -5.44 8.63
C ALA A 239 -13.77 -5.25 10.10
N SER A 240 -12.82 -4.79 10.89
CA SER A 240 -13.04 -4.35 12.27
C SER A 240 -12.37 -3.00 12.48
N LEU A 241 -13.12 -2.06 13.04
CA LEU A 241 -12.65 -0.74 13.42
C LEU A 241 -12.40 -0.69 14.93
N HIS A 242 -11.27 -0.12 15.30
CA HIS A 242 -10.93 0.13 16.70
C HIS A 242 -10.61 1.61 16.89
N ILE A 243 -10.86 2.13 18.10
CA ILE A 243 -10.57 3.51 18.51
C ILE A 243 -9.75 3.53 19.80
N ALA A 244 -8.81 4.46 19.88
CA ALA A 244 -8.06 4.80 21.10
C ALA A 244 -7.73 6.29 21.14
N ASP A 245 -7.49 6.84 22.31
CA ASP A 245 -6.93 8.17 22.53
C ASP A 245 -5.40 8.14 22.69
N ASN A 246 -4.84 6.94 22.82
CA ASN A 246 -3.40 6.67 22.89
C ASN A 246 -3.05 5.51 21.96
N LEU A 247 -1.94 5.65 21.20
CA LEU A 247 -1.48 4.63 20.26
C LEU A 247 -1.18 3.28 20.91
N PHE A 248 -0.74 3.26 22.16
CA PHE A 248 -0.49 2.04 22.93
C PHE A 248 -1.74 1.48 23.61
N GLY A 249 -2.90 2.08 23.35
CA GLY A 249 -4.20 1.67 23.88
C GLY A 249 -4.55 2.25 25.26
N PRO A 250 -5.66 1.77 25.84
CA PRO A 250 -6.46 0.63 25.37
C PRO A 250 -7.27 0.92 24.10
N TRP A 251 -7.36 -0.06 23.22
CA TRP A 251 -8.15 0.01 21.99
C TRP A 251 -9.56 -0.57 22.20
N LYS A 252 -10.60 0.20 21.86
CA LYS A 252 -11.99 -0.23 21.91
C LYS A 252 -12.46 -0.63 20.51
N ASN A 253 -13.03 -1.83 20.37
CA ASN A 253 -13.65 -2.28 19.14
C ASN A 253 -15.00 -1.56 18.92
N LEU A 254 -15.19 -0.99 17.74
CA LEU A 254 -16.42 -0.30 17.31
C LEU A 254 -17.21 -1.11 16.28
N GLY A 255 -16.78 -2.33 15.93
CA GLY A 255 -17.42 -3.16 14.92
C GLY A 255 -16.96 -2.84 13.49
N ASP A 256 -17.82 -3.11 12.53
CA ASP A 256 -17.55 -2.95 11.10
C ASP A 256 -17.93 -1.53 10.63
N PRO A 257 -17.03 -0.75 10.04
CA PRO A 257 -17.33 0.57 9.50
C PRO A 257 -17.90 0.55 8.09
N MET A 258 -17.98 -0.61 7.42
CA MET A 258 -18.38 -0.73 6.03
C MET A 258 -19.90 -0.65 5.87
N ILE A 259 -20.39 0.06 4.85
CA ILE A 259 -21.81 0.26 4.59
C ILE A 259 -22.10 0.12 3.11
N GLY A 260 -23.01 -0.80 2.76
CA GLY A 260 -23.47 -1.04 1.41
C GLY A 260 -23.44 -2.52 1.01
N PRO A 261 -23.61 -2.84 -0.28
CA PRO A 261 -23.56 -4.22 -0.76
C PRO A 261 -22.21 -4.88 -0.45
N ASN A 262 -22.23 -6.12 0.04
CA ASN A 262 -21.03 -6.89 0.43
C ASN A 262 -20.16 -6.21 1.50
N SER A 263 -20.74 -5.35 2.33
CA SER A 263 -20.03 -4.69 3.44
C SER A 263 -19.43 -5.71 4.42
N GLU A 264 -20.13 -6.83 4.67
CA GLU A 264 -19.68 -7.93 5.53
C GLU A 264 -18.42 -8.65 5.03
N LEU A 265 -18.04 -8.40 3.78
CA LEU A 265 -16.81 -8.89 3.15
C LEU A 265 -15.84 -7.74 2.80
N THR A 266 -16.01 -6.57 3.42
CA THR A 266 -15.21 -5.37 3.08
C THR A 266 -15.25 -5.08 1.57
N PHE A 267 -16.43 -5.27 0.94
CA PHE A 267 -16.67 -5.12 -0.51
C PHE A 267 -15.84 -6.09 -1.38
N GLY A 268 -15.37 -7.18 -0.81
CA GLY A 268 -14.46 -8.15 -1.44
C GLY A 268 -12.99 -7.76 -1.36
N GLY A 269 -12.62 -6.78 -0.52
CA GLY A 269 -11.26 -6.29 -0.36
C GLY A 269 -10.67 -6.55 1.03
N GLN A 270 -9.36 -6.28 1.15
CA GLN A 270 -8.61 -6.30 2.39
C GLN A 270 -7.94 -4.94 2.60
N SER A 271 -8.07 -4.37 3.79
CA SER A 271 -7.47 -3.06 4.13
C SER A 271 -5.97 -3.03 3.88
N THR A 272 -5.44 -1.87 3.52
CA THR A 272 -4.00 -1.67 3.36
C THR A 272 -3.50 -0.35 3.94
N TYR A 273 -4.27 0.72 3.77
CA TYR A 273 -3.87 2.05 4.23
C TYR A 273 -5.09 2.96 4.41
N VAL A 274 -4.95 4.03 5.18
CA VAL A 274 -5.89 5.15 5.18
C VAL A 274 -5.11 6.42 4.86
N LEU A 275 -5.39 6.99 3.70
CA LEU A 275 -4.69 8.14 3.15
C LEU A 275 -5.34 9.45 3.59
N PRO A 276 -4.65 10.34 4.32
CA PRO A 276 -5.12 11.71 4.52
C PRO A 276 -5.03 12.50 3.21
N VAL A 277 -6.11 13.17 2.82
CA VAL A 277 -6.17 13.96 1.59
C VAL A 277 -5.61 15.34 1.84
N GLN A 278 -4.51 15.65 1.18
CA GLN A 278 -3.84 16.93 1.32
C GLN A 278 -4.74 18.10 0.89
N GLY A 279 -4.74 19.19 1.66
CA GLY A 279 -5.58 20.36 1.40
C GLY A 279 -7.05 20.22 1.81
N LYS A 280 -7.46 19.05 2.35
CA LYS A 280 -8.79 18.79 2.87
C LYS A 280 -8.72 18.33 4.32
N LYS A 281 -9.04 19.21 5.26
CA LYS A 281 -8.92 18.93 6.69
C LYS A 281 -9.86 17.79 7.12
N GLY A 282 -9.29 16.75 7.73
CA GLY A 282 -10.04 15.60 8.24
C GLY A 282 -10.68 14.72 7.15
N ALA A 283 -10.25 14.87 5.91
CA ALA A 283 -10.69 14.02 4.81
C ALA A 283 -9.70 12.88 4.60
N PHE A 284 -10.21 11.65 4.52
CA PHE A 284 -9.42 10.43 4.39
C PHE A 284 -9.99 9.52 3.31
N ILE A 285 -9.10 8.77 2.65
CA ILE A 285 -9.45 7.71 1.71
C ILE A 285 -9.04 6.37 2.33
N PHE A 286 -10.00 5.47 2.49
CA PHE A 286 -9.74 4.06 2.79
C PHE A 286 -9.22 3.39 1.53
N MET A 287 -8.09 2.72 1.65
CA MET A 287 -7.46 1.95 0.59
C MET A 287 -7.50 0.47 0.94
N ALA A 288 -7.94 -0.35 0.01
CA ALA A 288 -7.96 -1.80 0.12
C ALA A 288 -7.61 -2.45 -1.22
N ASP A 289 -7.10 -3.67 -1.16
CA ASP A 289 -6.84 -4.52 -2.32
C ASP A 289 -7.93 -5.58 -2.42
N LYS A 290 -8.55 -5.70 -3.60
CA LYS A 290 -9.42 -6.82 -3.97
C LYS A 290 -8.57 -7.87 -4.65
N TRP A 291 -8.09 -8.82 -3.86
CA TRP A 291 -7.16 -9.83 -4.31
C TRP A 291 -7.76 -10.78 -5.35
N ASN A 292 -6.96 -11.07 -6.39
CA ASN A 292 -7.23 -12.15 -7.33
C ASN A 292 -6.14 -13.23 -7.16
N PRO A 293 -6.36 -14.26 -6.32
CA PRO A 293 -5.33 -15.27 -6.02
C PRO A 293 -4.90 -16.10 -7.23
N ARG A 294 -5.70 -16.15 -8.30
CA ARG A 294 -5.33 -16.83 -9.55
C ARG A 294 -4.36 -16.00 -10.40
N ASN A 295 -4.38 -14.68 -10.23
CA ASN A 295 -3.50 -13.74 -10.93
C ASN A 295 -3.35 -12.48 -10.09
N LEU A 296 -2.38 -12.45 -9.19
CA LEU A 296 -2.19 -11.34 -8.24
C LEU A 296 -1.92 -10.00 -8.93
N ILE A 297 -1.35 -10.01 -10.15
CA ILE A 297 -1.15 -8.77 -10.95
C ILE A 297 -2.50 -8.15 -11.31
N ASP A 298 -3.53 -8.98 -11.51
CA ASP A 298 -4.88 -8.58 -11.87
C ASP A 298 -5.79 -8.28 -10.66
N SER A 299 -5.22 -8.17 -9.46
CA SER A 299 -5.94 -7.66 -8.29
C SER A 299 -6.40 -6.22 -8.53
N ARG A 300 -7.48 -5.81 -7.87
CA ARG A 300 -8.07 -4.48 -8.04
C ARG A 300 -7.96 -3.66 -6.77
N TYR A 301 -8.17 -2.37 -6.91
CA TYR A 301 -8.10 -1.42 -5.79
C TYR A 301 -9.48 -0.95 -5.41
N ILE A 302 -9.75 -0.88 -4.11
CA ILE A 302 -10.96 -0.28 -3.56
C ILE A 302 -10.54 0.94 -2.77
N TRP A 303 -10.74 2.12 -3.36
CA TRP A 303 -10.48 3.40 -2.71
C TRP A 303 -11.80 4.10 -2.47
N LEU A 304 -12.13 4.34 -1.19
CA LEU A 304 -13.42 4.89 -0.78
C LEU A 304 -13.23 6.04 0.23
N PRO A 305 -14.07 7.08 0.19
CA PRO A 305 -14.01 8.15 1.18
C PRO A 305 -14.40 7.62 2.56
N VAL A 306 -13.65 8.05 3.57
CA VAL A 306 -13.95 7.81 4.99
C VAL A 306 -14.74 9.00 5.53
N SER A 307 -15.88 8.76 6.12
CA SER A 307 -16.67 9.77 6.85
C SER A 307 -16.47 9.60 8.35
N VAL A 308 -16.11 10.68 9.04
CA VAL A 308 -15.99 10.69 10.50
C VAL A 308 -16.92 11.77 11.04
N ASN A 309 -18.01 11.36 11.67
CA ASN A 309 -19.03 12.25 12.25
C ASN A 309 -19.24 11.89 13.72
N ASP A 310 -18.99 12.81 14.64
CA ASP A 310 -19.14 12.63 16.07
C ASP A 310 -18.53 11.33 16.63
N GLY A 311 -17.33 10.98 16.10
CA GLY A 311 -16.60 9.77 16.48
C GLY A 311 -17.07 8.49 15.79
N LYS A 312 -18.16 8.53 15.03
CA LYS A 312 -18.61 7.42 14.18
C LYS A 312 -17.89 7.45 12.85
N VAL A 313 -17.24 6.36 12.47
CA VAL A 313 -16.58 6.17 11.20
C VAL A 313 -17.44 5.34 10.27
N GLU A 314 -17.66 5.81 9.07
CA GLU A 314 -18.39 5.10 8.01
C GLU A 314 -17.59 5.10 6.70
N ILE A 315 -17.51 3.95 6.06
CA ILE A 315 -16.93 3.74 4.74
C ILE A 315 -18.03 3.15 3.86
N ARG A 316 -18.62 4.00 3.04
CA ARG A 316 -19.77 3.63 2.23
C ARG A 316 -19.36 3.30 0.82
N TRP A 317 -19.85 2.17 0.29
CA TRP A 317 -19.65 1.81 -1.10
C TRP A 317 -20.17 2.90 -2.04
N ARG A 318 -19.39 3.18 -3.07
CA ARG A 318 -19.72 4.09 -4.16
C ARG A 318 -19.22 3.50 -5.46
N GLU A 319 -20.09 3.35 -6.44
CA GLU A 319 -19.70 2.87 -7.79
C GLU A 319 -18.73 3.83 -8.47
N ARG A 320 -18.95 5.12 -8.25
CA ARG A 320 -18.11 6.20 -8.78
C ARG A 320 -18.12 7.40 -7.83
N TRP A 321 -16.97 8.02 -7.63
CA TRP A 321 -16.85 9.22 -6.81
C TRP A 321 -15.58 10.02 -7.15
N ASP A 322 -15.54 11.31 -6.78
CA ASP A 322 -14.38 12.19 -6.95
C ASP A 322 -14.05 12.92 -5.64
N LEU A 323 -12.91 13.61 -5.62
CA LEU A 323 -12.48 14.37 -4.44
C LEU A 323 -13.40 15.54 -4.07
N LYS A 324 -14.24 16.02 -5.00
CA LYS A 324 -15.22 17.09 -4.73
C LYS A 324 -16.35 16.59 -3.83
N ALA A 325 -16.64 15.28 -3.87
CA ALA A 325 -17.63 14.66 -3.00
C ALA A 325 -17.19 14.58 -1.53
N MET A 326 -15.91 14.81 -1.24
CA MET A 326 -15.38 14.83 0.13
C MET A 326 -15.55 16.22 0.71
N LYS A 327 -16.35 16.28 1.78
CA LYS A 327 -16.52 17.53 2.56
C LYS A 327 -15.37 17.61 3.58
N ASP A 328 -14.92 18.84 3.86
CA ASP A 328 -14.08 19.08 5.03
C ASP A 328 -14.87 18.67 6.28
N SER A 329 -14.27 17.85 7.13
CA SER A 329 -14.89 17.55 8.41
C SER A 329 -14.81 18.78 9.32
N LYS A 330 -15.93 19.17 9.90
CA LYS A 330 -16.04 20.28 10.86
C LYS A 330 -15.29 20.01 12.17
#